data_13f6fc82dc5e6c5f0355c923af56d27f
#
_entry.id   13f6fc82dc5e6c5f0355c923af56d27f
#
_cell.length_a   1.000
_cell.length_b   1.000
_cell.length_c   1.000
_cell.angle_alpha   90.00
_cell.angle_beta   90.00
_cell.angle_gamma   90.00
#
_symmetry.space_group_name_H-M   'P 1'
#
loop_
_entity.id
_entity.type
_entity.pdbx_description
1 polymer ?
#
loop_
_entity_poly.entity_id
_entity_poly.type
_entity_poly.pdbx_seq_one_letter_code
_entity_poly.pdbx_strand_id
1 'polypeptide(L)'
;MNNPFKIKALVVYDGIDEENATARALRALKQDLEESDVVVEVSQCICDAELIVTSDPSVQCVLVYLDGADDGKHRRIQHFLELLRGRNRDMPVFLMSNRTKASEIPAAILDKVNDFIWILEDTSDFISGRILAAVQRYREFILPPMFKALAEFSDVYEYSWHTPGHTGGTAFLKSPVGRAFFNFFREPVFRSDLSISVGELGSLLDHSGPIGESEKNTARIFGADRTYHVTNGSSTSNRVILMASVVRNQVALCDRNCHKSVEQAITMSGAIPAYLIPSRNRYGIIGPIHPARMTGEAVQKTVADNALIREGIDPQPVHAIVTNSTYDGLCYNVRRIKELLGESVDRLHFDEAWYGYARFNPLYAERFAMYGDPKDYDRGGPSVFATQSTHKLLAAFSQASMIHVRDGRR
;
A
#
# COMPACT_ATOMS: atom_id res chain seq x y z
N MET A 1 -18.50 -2.46 -22.97
CA MET A 1 -17.86 -1.50 -22.02
C MET A 1 -16.39 -1.83 -21.97
N ASN A 2 -15.48 -0.85 -21.98
CA ASN A 2 -14.05 -1.16 -21.84
C ASN A 2 -13.83 -1.74 -20.44
N ASN A 3 -13.53 -3.04 -20.36
CA ASN A 3 -13.10 -3.68 -19.13
C ASN A 3 -11.85 -2.92 -18.60
N PRO A 4 -11.92 -2.23 -17.44
CA PRO A 4 -10.78 -1.48 -16.92
C PRO A 4 -9.59 -2.38 -16.55
N PHE A 5 -9.80 -3.69 -16.61
CA PHE A 5 -8.80 -4.71 -16.30
C PHE A 5 -8.35 -5.47 -17.56
N LYS A 6 -8.37 -4.85 -18.74
CA LYS A 6 -7.78 -5.49 -19.93
C LYS A 6 -6.35 -5.95 -19.62
N ILE A 7 -6.10 -7.22 -19.89
CA ILE A 7 -4.77 -7.81 -19.75
C ILE A 7 -3.90 -7.23 -20.86
N LYS A 8 -2.69 -6.78 -20.54
CA LYS A 8 -1.68 -6.41 -21.52
C LYS A 8 -0.49 -7.36 -21.41
N ALA A 9 -0.21 -8.08 -22.48
CA ALA A 9 0.93 -8.99 -22.61
C ALA A 9 1.95 -8.40 -23.59
N LEU A 10 3.23 -8.46 -23.22
CA LEU A 10 4.35 -8.09 -24.08
C LEU A 10 5.02 -9.35 -24.60
N VAL A 11 5.09 -9.51 -25.91
CA VAL A 11 5.81 -10.57 -26.59
C VAL A 11 7.13 -10.02 -27.14
N VAL A 12 8.24 -10.61 -26.76
CA VAL A 12 9.58 -10.20 -27.22
C VAL A 12 10.14 -11.26 -28.17
N TYR A 13 10.13 -10.96 -29.46
CA TYR A 13 10.61 -11.83 -30.52
C TYR A 13 11.02 -11.05 -31.77
N ASP A 14 12.28 -11.20 -32.20
CA ASP A 14 12.89 -10.47 -33.30
C ASP A 14 12.44 -10.94 -34.71
N GLY A 15 11.92 -12.16 -34.84
CA GLY A 15 11.51 -12.77 -36.12
C GLY A 15 10.01 -12.86 -36.34
N ILE A 16 9.18 -12.01 -35.72
CA ILE A 16 7.70 -12.14 -35.78
C ILE A 16 7.16 -12.01 -37.24
N ASP A 17 7.83 -11.26 -38.07
CA ASP A 17 7.43 -11.02 -39.45
C ASP A 17 8.03 -12.05 -40.46
N GLU A 18 8.83 -12.99 -39.97
CA GLU A 18 9.40 -14.03 -40.78
C GLU A 18 8.39 -15.12 -41.15
N GLU A 19 8.69 -15.85 -42.26
CA GLU A 19 7.87 -16.98 -42.73
C GLU A 19 8.34 -18.34 -42.16
N ASN A 20 8.82 -18.35 -40.92
CA ASN A 20 9.25 -19.57 -40.21
C ASN A 20 8.16 -20.18 -39.34
N ALA A 21 8.38 -21.40 -38.83
CA ALA A 21 7.42 -22.13 -37.99
C ALA A 21 7.14 -21.40 -36.66
N THR A 22 8.18 -20.84 -36.03
CA THR A 22 8.10 -20.11 -34.77
C THR A 22 7.26 -18.85 -34.91
N ALA A 23 7.49 -18.06 -35.97
CA ALA A 23 6.70 -16.85 -36.23
C ALA A 23 5.20 -17.18 -36.46
N ARG A 24 4.93 -18.27 -37.22
CA ARG A 24 3.52 -18.72 -37.41
C ARG A 24 2.87 -19.13 -36.08
N ALA A 25 3.57 -19.88 -35.24
CA ALA A 25 3.06 -20.30 -33.93
C ALA A 25 2.82 -19.09 -32.99
N LEU A 26 3.72 -18.11 -32.96
CA LEU A 26 3.57 -16.88 -32.18
C LEU A 26 2.44 -15.98 -32.69
N ARG A 27 2.24 -15.90 -34.01
CA ARG A 27 1.07 -15.17 -34.58
C ARG A 27 -0.25 -15.84 -34.22
N ALA A 28 -0.29 -17.18 -34.22
CA ALA A 28 -1.48 -17.93 -33.78
C ALA A 28 -1.73 -17.70 -32.28
N LEU A 29 -0.72 -17.80 -31.45
CA LEU A 29 -0.82 -17.50 -30.00
C LEU A 29 -1.29 -16.07 -29.75
N LYS A 30 -0.77 -15.09 -30.49
CA LYS A 30 -1.22 -13.71 -30.41
C LYS A 30 -2.70 -13.59 -30.72
N GLN A 31 -3.17 -14.24 -31.78
CA GLN A 31 -4.58 -14.25 -32.17
C GLN A 31 -5.46 -14.84 -31.05
N ASP A 32 -5.12 -16.01 -30.50
CA ASP A 32 -5.88 -16.65 -29.42
C ASP A 32 -5.94 -15.78 -28.16
N LEU A 33 -4.84 -15.08 -27.81
CA LEU A 33 -4.82 -14.14 -26.70
C LEU A 33 -5.72 -12.93 -26.98
N GLU A 34 -5.67 -12.36 -28.18
CA GLU A 34 -6.52 -11.22 -28.59
C GLU A 34 -8.01 -11.59 -28.63
N GLU A 35 -8.36 -12.81 -29.06
CA GLU A 35 -9.72 -13.34 -28.98
C GLU A 35 -10.21 -13.50 -27.54
N SER A 36 -9.27 -13.69 -26.60
CA SER A 36 -9.52 -13.72 -25.14
C SER A 36 -9.46 -12.35 -24.46
N ASP A 37 -9.62 -11.25 -25.21
CA ASP A 37 -9.61 -9.85 -24.72
C ASP A 37 -8.27 -9.41 -24.11
N VAL A 38 -7.15 -10.01 -24.51
CA VAL A 38 -5.79 -9.59 -24.14
C VAL A 38 -5.25 -8.62 -25.18
N VAL A 39 -4.69 -7.50 -24.75
CA VAL A 39 -3.93 -6.60 -25.63
C VAL A 39 -2.52 -7.15 -25.77
N VAL A 40 -2.12 -7.57 -26.94
CA VAL A 40 -0.78 -8.12 -27.20
C VAL A 40 0.08 -7.07 -27.89
N GLU A 41 1.10 -6.60 -27.19
CA GLU A 41 2.15 -5.76 -27.76
C GLU A 41 3.35 -6.64 -28.14
N VAL A 42 3.95 -6.38 -29.30
CA VAL A 42 5.11 -7.15 -29.78
C VAL A 42 6.31 -6.23 -29.89
N SER A 43 7.40 -6.62 -29.27
CA SER A 43 8.72 -5.97 -29.41
C SER A 43 9.66 -6.87 -30.19
N GLN A 44 10.30 -6.31 -31.19
CA GLN A 44 11.28 -7.04 -32.02
C GLN A 44 12.69 -7.01 -31.43
N CYS A 45 12.93 -6.25 -30.37
CA CYS A 45 14.22 -6.27 -29.69
C CYS A 45 14.06 -6.09 -28.16
N ILE A 46 15.07 -6.54 -27.42
CA ILE A 46 15.10 -6.42 -25.96
C ILE A 46 15.15 -4.95 -25.52
N CYS A 47 15.84 -4.08 -26.28
CA CYS A 47 15.96 -2.66 -25.96
C CYS A 47 14.59 -1.95 -25.95
N ASP A 48 13.74 -2.24 -26.95
CA ASP A 48 12.41 -1.68 -27.00
C ASP A 48 11.50 -2.28 -25.89
N ALA A 49 11.67 -3.59 -25.63
CA ALA A 49 10.97 -4.25 -24.54
C ALA A 49 11.31 -3.62 -23.17
N GLU A 50 12.57 -3.26 -22.91
CA GLU A 50 13.01 -2.54 -21.72
C GLU A 50 12.34 -1.16 -21.62
N LEU A 51 12.24 -0.43 -22.72
CA LEU A 51 11.54 0.85 -22.77
C LEU A 51 10.05 0.69 -22.49
N ILE A 52 9.40 -0.30 -23.12
CA ILE A 52 7.97 -0.58 -22.92
C ILE A 52 7.69 -0.88 -21.45
N VAL A 53 8.38 -1.86 -20.83
CA VAL A 53 8.12 -2.23 -19.43
C VAL A 53 8.51 -1.13 -18.45
N THR A 54 9.37 -0.19 -18.87
CA THR A 54 9.78 0.95 -18.04
C THR A 54 8.77 2.09 -18.10
N SER A 55 8.19 2.32 -19.27
CA SER A 55 7.25 3.45 -19.51
C SER A 55 5.78 3.06 -19.34
N ASP A 56 5.42 1.80 -19.55
CA ASP A 56 4.04 1.32 -19.46
C ASP A 56 3.82 0.38 -18.27
N PRO A 57 3.25 0.88 -17.15
CA PRO A 57 2.93 0.06 -16.00
C PRO A 57 1.73 -0.87 -16.21
N SER A 58 1.03 -0.80 -17.34
CA SER A 58 -0.13 -1.65 -17.63
C SER A 58 0.25 -3.06 -18.11
N VAL A 59 1.52 -3.30 -18.44
CA VAL A 59 2.01 -4.64 -18.80
C VAL A 59 1.90 -5.58 -17.60
N GLN A 60 1.17 -6.68 -17.78
CA GLN A 60 0.86 -7.66 -16.72
C GLN A 60 1.47 -9.04 -16.99
N CYS A 61 2.06 -9.25 -18.15
CA CYS A 61 2.70 -10.50 -18.55
C CYS A 61 3.78 -10.23 -19.60
N VAL A 62 4.88 -10.96 -19.54
CA VAL A 62 5.95 -10.88 -20.54
C VAL A 62 6.28 -12.27 -21.05
N LEU A 63 6.34 -12.42 -22.37
CA LEU A 63 6.74 -13.62 -23.07
C LEU A 63 8.03 -13.32 -23.83
N VAL A 64 9.11 -13.98 -23.49
CA VAL A 64 10.44 -13.77 -24.11
C VAL A 64 10.82 -14.99 -24.90
N TYR A 65 11.12 -14.83 -26.17
CA TYR A 65 11.65 -15.92 -26.99
C TYR A 65 13.18 -15.97 -26.90
N LEU A 66 13.69 -17.15 -26.58
CA LEU A 66 15.10 -17.43 -26.55
C LEU A 66 15.39 -18.71 -27.31
N ASP A 67 16.22 -18.60 -28.34
CA ASP A 67 16.69 -19.73 -29.11
C ASP A 67 18.22 -19.64 -29.25
N GLY A 68 18.89 -20.80 -29.07
CA GLY A 68 20.32 -20.98 -29.32
C GLY A 68 21.25 -20.57 -28.17
N ALA A 69 22.51 -20.90 -28.40
CA ALA A 69 23.63 -20.76 -27.46
C ALA A 69 24.41 -19.44 -27.59
N ASP A 70 23.77 -18.34 -28.01
CA ASP A 70 24.42 -17.04 -28.09
C ASP A 70 24.58 -16.38 -26.71
N ASP A 71 25.76 -16.42 -26.16
CA ASP A 71 26.13 -15.80 -24.87
C ASP A 71 25.81 -14.29 -24.82
N GLY A 72 25.83 -13.60 -25.94
CA GLY A 72 25.46 -12.17 -26.01
C GLY A 72 23.95 -11.96 -25.82
N LYS A 73 23.14 -12.82 -26.42
CA LYS A 73 21.67 -12.81 -26.29
C LYS A 73 21.27 -13.25 -24.88
N HIS A 74 21.90 -14.27 -24.31
CA HIS A 74 21.67 -14.73 -22.94
C HIS A 74 21.91 -13.61 -21.92
N ARG A 75 23.02 -12.88 -22.02
CA ARG A 75 23.34 -11.76 -21.11
C ARG A 75 22.33 -10.63 -21.22
N ARG A 76 21.87 -10.28 -22.41
CA ARG A 76 20.84 -9.24 -22.60
C ARG A 76 19.49 -9.65 -22.01
N ILE A 77 19.06 -10.89 -22.25
CA ILE A 77 17.82 -11.42 -21.65
C ILE A 77 17.93 -11.48 -20.12
N GLN A 78 19.05 -11.94 -19.59
CA GLN A 78 19.25 -11.96 -18.13
C GLN A 78 19.14 -10.56 -17.53
N HIS A 79 19.77 -9.55 -18.14
CA HIS A 79 19.67 -8.16 -17.70
C HIS A 79 18.21 -7.64 -17.75
N PHE A 80 17.51 -7.91 -18.83
CA PHE A 80 16.10 -7.56 -18.97
C PHE A 80 15.23 -8.21 -17.88
N LEU A 81 15.43 -9.49 -17.59
CA LEU A 81 14.72 -10.18 -16.51
C LEU A 81 15.06 -9.63 -15.12
N GLU A 82 16.30 -9.21 -14.89
CA GLU A 82 16.71 -8.53 -13.65
C GLU A 82 16.00 -7.19 -13.48
N LEU A 83 15.91 -6.41 -14.56
CA LEU A 83 15.15 -5.16 -14.58
C LEU A 83 13.67 -5.41 -14.28
N LEU A 84 13.04 -6.40 -14.93
CA LEU A 84 11.65 -6.79 -14.68
C LEU A 84 11.43 -7.16 -13.22
N ARG A 85 12.26 -8.04 -12.65
CA ARG A 85 12.15 -8.52 -11.28
C ARG A 85 12.43 -7.42 -10.25
N GLY A 86 13.28 -6.46 -10.56
CA GLY A 86 13.52 -5.27 -9.75
C GLY A 86 12.32 -4.32 -9.68
N ARG A 87 11.53 -4.24 -10.75
CA ARG A 87 10.31 -3.40 -10.81
C ARG A 87 9.06 -4.13 -10.34
N ASN A 88 8.91 -5.38 -10.72
CA ASN A 88 7.75 -6.21 -10.41
C ASN A 88 8.18 -7.66 -10.23
N ARG A 89 8.38 -8.05 -8.98
CA ARG A 89 8.87 -9.37 -8.62
C ARG A 89 7.93 -10.51 -9.02
N ASP A 90 6.63 -10.24 -8.98
CA ASP A 90 5.59 -11.27 -9.06
C ASP A 90 4.92 -11.35 -10.44
N MET A 91 5.27 -10.44 -11.36
CA MET A 91 4.69 -10.42 -12.72
C MET A 91 5.01 -11.73 -13.48
N PRO A 92 4.02 -12.37 -14.11
CA PRO A 92 4.24 -13.56 -14.94
C PRO A 92 5.21 -13.29 -16.07
N VAL A 93 6.26 -14.10 -16.14
CA VAL A 93 7.23 -14.10 -17.21
C VAL A 93 7.37 -15.51 -17.76
N PHE A 94 7.13 -15.67 -19.04
CA PHE A 94 7.27 -16.93 -19.75
C PHE A 94 8.47 -16.90 -20.67
N LEU A 95 9.30 -17.93 -20.59
CA LEU A 95 10.36 -18.14 -21.55
C LEU A 95 9.86 -19.10 -22.64
N MET A 96 9.89 -18.66 -23.87
CA MET A 96 9.52 -19.47 -25.03
C MET A 96 10.76 -19.94 -25.77
N SER A 97 10.81 -21.19 -26.18
CA SER A 97 11.94 -21.72 -26.93
C SER A 97 11.52 -22.88 -27.83
N ASN A 98 12.46 -23.31 -28.70
CA ASN A 98 12.37 -24.52 -29.44
C ASN A 98 13.05 -25.68 -28.69
N ARG A 99 12.43 -26.88 -28.62
CA ARG A 99 12.91 -28.03 -27.80
C ARG A 99 14.35 -28.43 -28.03
N THR A 100 14.85 -28.30 -29.25
CA THR A 100 16.20 -28.76 -29.61
C THR A 100 17.34 -28.01 -28.91
N LYS A 101 17.07 -26.88 -28.25
CA LYS A 101 18.10 -25.99 -27.69
C LYS A 101 17.88 -25.57 -26.22
N ALA A 102 16.84 -26.07 -25.56
CA ALA A 102 16.53 -25.67 -24.19
C ALA A 102 17.60 -26.07 -23.16
N SER A 103 18.37 -27.14 -23.42
CA SER A 103 19.48 -27.56 -22.55
C SER A 103 20.66 -26.57 -22.50
N GLU A 104 20.65 -25.58 -23.38
CA GLU A 104 21.69 -24.55 -23.47
C GLU A 104 21.32 -23.27 -22.70
N ILE A 105 20.11 -23.22 -22.12
CA ILE A 105 19.64 -22.04 -21.40
C ILE A 105 20.27 -22.00 -20.00
N PRO A 106 20.93 -20.88 -19.61
CA PRO A 106 21.53 -20.75 -18.29
C PRO A 106 20.51 -20.82 -17.17
N ALA A 107 20.83 -21.50 -16.07
CA ALA A 107 20.00 -21.56 -14.86
C ALA A 107 19.62 -20.17 -14.33
N ALA A 108 20.54 -19.20 -14.44
CA ALA A 108 20.31 -17.80 -14.04
C ALA A 108 19.14 -17.10 -14.78
N ILE A 109 18.78 -17.58 -15.98
CA ILE A 109 17.60 -17.13 -16.73
C ILE A 109 16.36 -17.89 -16.22
N LEU A 110 16.48 -19.22 -16.08
CA LEU A 110 15.37 -20.07 -15.65
C LEU A 110 14.85 -19.70 -14.25
N ASP A 111 15.73 -19.31 -13.34
CA ASP A 111 15.36 -18.87 -11.98
C ASP A 111 14.54 -17.57 -11.96
N LYS A 112 14.53 -16.81 -13.06
CA LYS A 112 13.83 -15.52 -13.16
C LYS A 112 12.51 -15.59 -13.92
N VAL A 113 12.16 -16.73 -14.51
CA VAL A 113 10.91 -16.94 -15.24
C VAL A 113 9.94 -17.76 -14.41
N ASN A 114 8.65 -17.59 -14.66
CA ASN A 114 7.61 -18.33 -13.94
C ASN A 114 7.32 -19.68 -14.58
N ASP A 115 7.50 -19.77 -15.90
CA ASP A 115 7.18 -20.97 -16.65
C ASP A 115 7.90 -20.99 -18.00
N PHE A 116 7.94 -22.16 -18.62
CA PHE A 116 8.58 -22.41 -19.89
C PHE A 116 7.58 -22.92 -20.93
N ILE A 117 7.65 -22.43 -22.15
CA ILE A 117 6.75 -22.78 -23.24
C ILE A 117 7.53 -23.35 -24.42
N TRP A 118 7.13 -24.55 -24.84
CA TRP A 118 7.61 -25.19 -26.07
C TRP A 118 6.74 -24.77 -27.25
N ILE A 119 7.09 -23.64 -27.88
CA ILE A 119 6.20 -22.94 -28.82
C ILE A 119 5.82 -23.75 -30.07
N LEU A 120 6.57 -24.78 -30.41
CA LEU A 120 6.28 -25.63 -31.57
C LEU A 120 5.64 -26.99 -31.20
N GLU A 121 5.49 -27.32 -29.92
CA GLU A 121 4.96 -28.61 -29.46
C GLU A 121 3.55 -28.51 -28.91
N ASP A 122 3.28 -27.44 -28.16
CA ASP A 122 1.98 -27.17 -27.60
C ASP A 122 1.11 -26.41 -28.60
N THR A 123 -0.20 -26.61 -28.54
CA THR A 123 -1.16 -25.81 -29.33
C THR A 123 -1.25 -24.39 -28.79
N SER A 124 -1.50 -23.40 -29.66
CA SER A 124 -1.61 -22.01 -29.26
C SER A 124 -2.73 -21.76 -28.25
N ASP A 125 -3.85 -22.47 -28.37
CA ASP A 125 -4.95 -22.44 -27.42
C ASP A 125 -4.55 -22.94 -26.01
N PHE A 126 -3.80 -24.05 -25.93
CA PHE A 126 -3.30 -24.57 -24.65
C PHE A 126 -2.32 -23.59 -24.00
N ILE A 127 -1.39 -23.00 -24.77
CA ILE A 127 -0.46 -21.98 -24.30
C ILE A 127 -1.21 -20.75 -23.80
N SER A 128 -2.19 -20.26 -24.58
CA SER A 128 -3.04 -19.13 -24.23
C SER A 128 -3.74 -19.37 -22.88
N GLY A 129 -4.32 -20.55 -22.68
CA GLY A 129 -4.96 -20.95 -21.42
C GLY A 129 -4.00 -20.89 -20.22
N ARG A 130 -2.75 -21.36 -20.38
CA ARG A 130 -1.71 -21.27 -19.32
C ARG A 130 -1.36 -19.84 -18.97
N ILE A 131 -1.18 -18.99 -19.99
CA ILE A 131 -0.87 -17.56 -19.80
C ILE A 131 -2.01 -16.87 -19.08
N LEU A 132 -3.25 -17.05 -19.53
CA LEU A 132 -4.44 -16.46 -18.91
C LEU A 132 -4.59 -16.87 -17.45
N ALA A 133 -4.40 -18.16 -17.15
CA ALA A 133 -4.45 -18.65 -15.77
C ALA A 133 -3.34 -18.05 -14.88
N ALA A 134 -2.14 -17.85 -15.41
CA ALA A 134 -1.04 -17.23 -14.65
C ALA A 134 -1.30 -15.73 -14.42
N VAL A 135 -1.79 -15.02 -15.42
CA VAL A 135 -2.14 -13.60 -15.29
C VAL A 135 -3.32 -13.41 -14.33
N GLN A 136 -4.32 -14.31 -14.37
CA GLN A 136 -5.44 -14.25 -13.44
C GLN A 136 -4.95 -14.41 -11.98
N ARG A 137 -4.11 -15.42 -11.69
CA ARG A 137 -3.50 -15.60 -10.36
C ARG A 137 -2.69 -14.38 -9.93
N TYR A 138 -1.92 -13.80 -10.84
CA TYR A 138 -1.15 -12.59 -10.57
C TYR A 138 -2.06 -11.41 -10.22
N ARG A 139 -3.13 -11.17 -10.99
CA ARG A 139 -4.12 -10.12 -10.71
C ARG A 139 -4.81 -10.32 -9.37
N GLU A 140 -5.18 -11.54 -9.04
CA GLU A 140 -5.76 -11.87 -7.73
C GLU A 140 -4.82 -11.56 -6.58
N PHE A 141 -3.52 -11.71 -6.80
CA PHE A 141 -2.50 -11.42 -5.82
C PHE A 141 -2.20 -9.92 -5.66
N ILE A 142 -2.14 -9.15 -6.76
CA ILE A 142 -1.78 -7.73 -6.72
C ILE A 142 -2.93 -6.80 -6.35
N LEU A 143 -4.18 -7.19 -6.61
CA LEU A 143 -5.33 -6.35 -6.30
C LEU A 143 -5.54 -6.29 -4.78
N PRO A 144 -5.63 -5.07 -4.19
CA PRO A 144 -6.01 -4.94 -2.79
C PRO A 144 -7.36 -5.61 -2.53
N PRO A 145 -7.50 -6.42 -1.46
CA PRO A 145 -8.70 -7.24 -1.25
C PRO A 145 -10.02 -6.46 -1.29
N MET A 146 -10.07 -5.28 -0.65
CA MET A 146 -11.28 -4.44 -0.68
C MET A 146 -11.57 -3.89 -2.07
N PHE A 147 -10.55 -3.47 -2.83
CA PHE A 147 -10.75 -2.97 -4.18
C PHE A 147 -11.22 -4.09 -5.13
N LYS A 148 -10.65 -5.28 -5.01
CA LYS A 148 -11.09 -6.46 -5.77
C LYS A 148 -12.57 -6.74 -5.53
N ALA A 149 -12.97 -6.88 -4.25
CA ALA A 149 -14.36 -7.17 -3.89
C ALA A 149 -15.33 -6.06 -4.35
N LEU A 150 -14.94 -4.80 -4.23
CA LEU A 150 -15.74 -3.67 -4.67
C LEU A 150 -15.94 -3.64 -6.19
N ALA A 151 -14.87 -3.93 -6.96
CA ALA A 151 -14.95 -3.99 -8.41
C ALA A 151 -15.83 -5.14 -8.88
N GLU A 152 -15.64 -6.34 -8.31
CA GLU A 152 -16.45 -7.52 -8.59
C GLU A 152 -17.94 -7.29 -8.26
N PHE A 153 -18.23 -6.72 -7.10
CA PHE A 153 -19.61 -6.37 -6.73
C PHE A 153 -20.24 -5.35 -7.68
N SER A 154 -19.47 -4.34 -8.08
CA SER A 154 -19.94 -3.31 -9.01
C SER A 154 -20.25 -3.87 -10.40
N ASP A 155 -19.55 -4.91 -10.85
CA ASP A 155 -19.74 -5.54 -12.16
C ASP A 155 -20.94 -6.50 -12.21
N VAL A 156 -21.40 -7.03 -11.06
CA VAL A 156 -22.58 -7.92 -11.00
C VAL A 156 -23.90 -7.18 -11.30
N TYR A 157 -23.93 -5.86 -11.19
CA TYR A 157 -25.10 -5.03 -11.50
C TYR A 157 -26.35 -5.34 -10.65
N GLU A 158 -26.17 -5.77 -9.42
CA GLU A 158 -27.30 -5.98 -8.51
C GLU A 158 -28.01 -4.65 -8.18
N TYR A 159 -29.34 -4.72 -8.10
CA TYR A 159 -30.16 -3.57 -7.73
C TYR A 159 -30.14 -3.36 -6.23
N SER A 160 -29.72 -2.18 -5.77
CA SER A 160 -29.74 -1.82 -4.35
C SER A 160 -31.14 -1.38 -3.91
N TRP A 161 -31.70 -2.09 -2.92
CA TRP A 161 -32.99 -1.78 -2.30
C TRP A 161 -32.88 -0.93 -1.03
N HIS A 162 -31.67 -0.55 -0.63
CA HIS A 162 -31.38 0.27 0.53
C HIS A 162 -30.47 1.45 0.16
N THR A 163 -29.90 2.11 1.16
CA THR A 163 -28.93 3.20 0.96
C THR A 163 -27.68 2.74 0.18
N PRO A 164 -27.08 3.66 -0.60
CA PRO A 164 -27.46 5.06 -0.80
C PRO A 164 -28.64 5.22 -1.77
N GLY A 165 -29.45 6.29 -1.54
CA GLY A 165 -30.71 6.54 -2.26
C GLY A 165 -30.59 6.83 -3.76
N HIS A 166 -29.37 6.99 -4.28
CA HIS A 166 -29.15 7.13 -5.73
C HIS A 166 -29.19 5.79 -6.47
N THR A 167 -29.22 4.65 -5.77
CA THR A 167 -29.37 3.30 -6.35
C THR A 167 -28.49 3.07 -7.58
N GLY A 168 -27.16 3.02 -7.39
CA GLY A 168 -26.18 2.88 -8.48
C GLY A 168 -26.17 4.07 -9.47
N GLY A 169 -26.63 5.24 -9.01
CA GLY A 169 -26.67 6.46 -9.83
C GLY A 169 -27.95 6.66 -10.63
N THR A 170 -28.89 5.70 -10.65
CA THR A 170 -30.12 5.78 -11.47
C THR A 170 -31.02 6.96 -11.11
N ALA A 171 -31.02 7.39 -9.83
CA ALA A 171 -31.78 8.54 -9.37
C ALA A 171 -31.33 9.85 -10.06
N PHE A 172 -30.06 10.00 -10.39
CA PHE A 172 -29.54 11.19 -11.07
C PHE A 172 -30.02 11.31 -12.53
N LEU A 173 -30.36 10.19 -13.18
CA LEU A 173 -30.80 10.18 -14.58
C LEU A 173 -32.18 10.82 -14.81
N LYS A 174 -32.90 11.15 -13.74
CA LYS A 174 -34.25 11.70 -13.77
C LYS A 174 -34.33 13.21 -14.09
N SER A 175 -33.20 13.92 -14.09
CA SER A 175 -33.14 15.35 -14.36
C SER A 175 -31.94 15.77 -15.18
N PRO A 176 -31.98 16.90 -15.91
CA PRO A 176 -30.81 17.39 -16.67
C PRO A 176 -29.58 17.65 -15.78
N VAL A 177 -29.75 18.22 -14.59
CA VAL A 177 -28.66 18.46 -13.63
C VAL A 177 -28.07 17.14 -13.13
N GLY A 178 -28.94 16.18 -12.77
CA GLY A 178 -28.52 14.85 -12.35
C GLY A 178 -27.76 14.13 -13.46
N ARG A 179 -28.20 14.22 -14.72
CA ARG A 179 -27.47 13.65 -15.85
C ARG A 179 -26.09 14.26 -16.05
N ALA A 180 -25.94 15.58 -15.86
CA ALA A 180 -24.63 16.25 -15.92
C ALA A 180 -23.70 15.70 -14.82
N PHE A 181 -24.21 15.54 -13.61
CA PHE A 181 -23.48 14.97 -12.47
C PHE A 181 -23.08 13.51 -12.73
N PHE A 182 -24.03 12.68 -13.17
CA PHE A 182 -23.78 11.27 -13.53
C PHE A 182 -22.73 11.14 -14.64
N ASN A 183 -22.83 11.97 -15.70
CA ASN A 183 -21.89 11.94 -16.81
C ASN A 183 -20.47 12.38 -16.42
N PHE A 184 -20.35 13.27 -15.41
CA PHE A 184 -19.06 13.70 -14.88
C PHE A 184 -18.36 12.57 -14.12
N PHE A 185 -19.06 11.94 -13.19
CA PHE A 185 -18.47 10.90 -12.32
C PHE A 185 -18.44 9.51 -12.96
N ARG A 186 -19.31 9.25 -13.92
CA ARG A 186 -19.50 7.95 -14.57
C ARG A 186 -20.12 6.90 -13.64
N GLU A 187 -20.72 5.89 -14.25
CA GLU A 187 -21.46 4.83 -13.57
C GLU A 187 -20.65 4.05 -12.52
N PRO A 188 -19.37 3.66 -12.76
CA PRO A 188 -18.61 2.90 -11.78
C PRO A 188 -18.48 3.56 -10.40
N VAL A 189 -18.39 4.89 -10.35
CA VAL A 189 -18.33 5.62 -9.07
C VAL A 189 -19.60 5.42 -8.25
N PHE A 190 -20.77 5.53 -8.89
CA PHE A 190 -22.06 5.37 -8.21
C PHE A 190 -22.33 3.91 -7.82
N ARG A 191 -21.83 2.94 -8.59
CA ARG A 191 -21.94 1.52 -8.26
C ARG A 191 -21.02 1.10 -7.15
N SER A 192 -19.90 1.81 -6.97
CA SER A 192 -18.96 1.57 -5.88
C SER A 192 -19.29 2.32 -4.60
N ASP A 193 -20.26 3.24 -4.63
CA ASP A 193 -20.76 3.92 -3.43
C ASP A 193 -21.87 3.07 -2.78
N LEU A 194 -21.46 2.25 -1.84
CA LEU A 194 -22.27 1.20 -1.23
C LEU A 194 -22.39 1.38 0.27
N SER A 195 -23.49 0.86 0.82
CA SER A 195 -23.69 0.81 2.28
C SER A 195 -22.74 -0.19 2.92
N ILE A 196 -22.33 0.10 4.17
CA ILE A 196 -21.57 -0.84 5.02
C ILE A 196 -22.35 -2.12 5.35
N SER A 197 -23.63 -2.19 5.00
CA SER A 197 -24.47 -3.38 5.21
C SER A 197 -24.41 -4.40 4.06
N VAL A 198 -23.60 -4.15 3.03
CA VAL A 198 -23.34 -5.13 1.97
C VAL A 198 -22.42 -6.22 2.51
N GLY A 199 -22.99 -7.42 2.74
CA GLY A 199 -22.30 -8.55 3.39
C GLY A 199 -21.04 -9.02 2.64
N GLU A 200 -21.08 -8.96 1.32
CA GLU A 200 -19.99 -9.37 0.41
C GLU A 200 -18.73 -8.49 0.59
N LEU A 201 -18.88 -7.25 1.04
CA LEU A 201 -17.78 -6.33 1.29
C LEU A 201 -17.21 -6.45 2.71
N GLY A 202 -17.86 -7.23 3.59
CA GLY A 202 -17.47 -7.39 4.98
C GLY A 202 -17.94 -6.25 5.88
N SER A 203 -17.41 -6.22 7.10
CA SER A 203 -17.79 -5.23 8.11
C SER A 203 -16.60 -4.45 8.60
N LEU A 204 -16.68 -3.12 8.50
CA LEU A 204 -15.66 -2.22 9.09
C LEU A 204 -15.73 -2.24 10.63
N LEU A 205 -16.89 -2.49 11.20
CA LEU A 205 -17.06 -2.58 12.66
C LEU A 205 -16.42 -3.85 13.23
N ASP A 206 -16.61 -4.98 12.54
CA ASP A 206 -16.12 -6.29 13.01
C ASP A 206 -14.75 -6.65 12.40
N HIS A 207 -14.19 -5.80 11.53
CA HIS A 207 -12.94 -6.03 10.82
C HIS A 207 -12.92 -7.38 10.08
N SER A 208 -14.02 -7.70 9.40
CA SER A 208 -14.26 -9.00 8.74
C SER A 208 -14.41 -8.88 7.23
N GLY A 209 -14.32 -10.03 6.53
CA GLY A 209 -14.44 -10.10 5.07
C GLY A 209 -13.34 -9.31 4.33
N PRO A 210 -13.60 -8.82 3.10
CA PRO A 210 -12.64 -8.08 2.29
C PRO A 210 -12.02 -6.86 2.98
N ILE A 211 -12.77 -6.17 3.85
CA ILE A 211 -12.25 -5.05 4.67
C ILE A 211 -11.18 -5.58 5.63
N GLY A 212 -11.47 -6.63 6.38
CA GLY A 212 -10.52 -7.24 7.32
C GLY A 212 -9.29 -7.80 6.62
N GLU A 213 -9.45 -8.42 5.46
CA GLU A 213 -8.32 -8.90 4.65
C GLU A 213 -7.46 -7.73 4.12
N SER A 214 -8.09 -6.62 3.75
CA SER A 214 -7.38 -5.41 3.35
C SER A 214 -6.56 -4.82 4.51
N GLU A 215 -7.10 -4.82 5.72
CA GLU A 215 -6.38 -4.38 6.93
C GLU A 215 -5.18 -5.29 7.25
N LYS A 216 -5.34 -6.61 7.17
CA LYS A 216 -4.25 -7.58 7.34
C LYS A 216 -3.16 -7.40 6.27
N ASN A 217 -3.55 -7.24 5.01
CA ASN A 217 -2.60 -6.99 3.92
C ASN A 217 -1.83 -5.70 4.13
N THR A 218 -2.50 -4.64 4.56
CA THR A 218 -1.89 -3.35 4.87
C THR A 218 -0.93 -3.47 6.05
N ALA A 219 -1.31 -4.18 7.12
CA ALA A 219 -0.42 -4.45 8.26
C ALA A 219 0.87 -5.15 7.82
N ARG A 220 0.76 -6.17 6.96
CA ARG A 220 1.92 -6.88 6.39
C ARG A 220 2.83 -5.94 5.58
N ILE A 221 2.25 -5.09 4.72
CA ILE A 221 2.99 -4.15 3.87
C ILE A 221 3.76 -3.13 4.73
N PHE A 222 3.13 -2.57 5.74
CA PHE A 222 3.73 -1.55 6.59
C PHE A 222 4.59 -2.11 7.73
N GLY A 223 4.55 -3.42 7.99
CA GLY A 223 5.28 -4.07 9.08
C GLY A 223 4.63 -3.83 10.44
N ALA A 224 3.31 -3.68 10.49
CA ALA A 224 2.54 -3.59 11.71
C ALA A 224 2.01 -4.96 12.16
N ASP A 225 1.66 -5.10 13.44
CA ASP A 225 0.91 -6.28 13.91
C ASP A 225 -0.54 -6.19 13.47
N ARG A 226 -1.11 -4.98 13.48
CA ARG A 226 -2.48 -4.67 13.03
C ARG A 226 -2.51 -3.32 12.34
N THR A 227 -3.43 -3.20 11.40
CA THR A 227 -3.79 -1.94 10.78
C THR A 227 -5.30 -1.79 10.75
N TYR A 228 -5.77 -0.59 10.99
CA TYR A 228 -7.19 -0.22 10.91
C TYR A 228 -7.38 0.86 9.88
N HIS A 229 -8.30 0.67 8.96
CA HIS A 229 -8.69 1.70 8.01
C HIS A 229 -9.62 2.71 8.65
N VAL A 230 -9.35 3.99 8.46
CA VAL A 230 -10.15 5.10 8.99
C VAL A 230 -10.59 6.00 7.85
N THR A 231 -11.89 6.04 7.59
CA THR A 231 -12.47 6.73 6.44
C THR A 231 -12.62 8.24 6.63
N ASN A 232 -12.36 8.74 7.83
CA ASN A 232 -12.60 10.15 8.19
C ASN A 232 -11.29 10.91 8.52
N GLY A 233 -10.19 10.50 7.87
CA GLY A 233 -8.89 11.16 7.90
C GLY A 233 -8.11 10.96 9.20
N SER A 234 -6.82 11.33 9.16
CA SER A 234 -5.88 11.18 10.29
C SER A 234 -6.29 11.97 11.54
N SER A 235 -7.10 13.02 11.40
CA SER A 235 -7.66 13.71 12.57
C SER A 235 -8.55 12.78 13.40
N THR A 236 -9.29 11.89 12.76
CA THR A 236 -10.08 10.86 13.45
C THR A 236 -9.17 9.76 13.98
N SER A 237 -8.15 9.34 13.22
CA SER A 237 -7.17 8.36 13.70
C SER A 237 -6.48 8.82 14.98
N ASN A 238 -6.02 10.06 15.06
CA ASN A 238 -5.43 10.62 16.28
C ASN A 238 -6.40 10.59 17.46
N ARG A 239 -7.68 10.96 17.22
CA ARG A 239 -8.72 10.92 18.27
C ARG A 239 -9.00 9.49 18.73
N VAL A 240 -9.14 8.55 17.81
CA VAL A 240 -9.37 7.13 18.14
C VAL A 240 -8.24 6.58 19.01
N ILE A 241 -6.99 6.79 18.62
CA ILE A 241 -5.83 6.31 19.38
C ILE A 241 -5.81 6.92 20.78
N LEU A 242 -5.92 8.24 20.88
CA LEU A 242 -5.86 8.92 22.19
C LEU A 242 -7.04 8.53 23.09
N MET A 243 -8.26 8.50 22.58
CA MET A 243 -9.43 8.12 23.36
C MET A 243 -9.43 6.65 23.79
N ALA A 244 -8.79 5.76 23.02
CA ALA A 244 -8.59 4.36 23.40
C ALA A 244 -7.43 4.16 24.38
N SER A 245 -6.51 5.12 24.47
CA SER A 245 -5.23 4.98 25.20
C SER A 245 -5.17 5.81 26.47
N VAL A 246 -5.99 6.84 26.63
CA VAL A 246 -5.92 7.80 27.74
C VAL A 246 -7.31 8.13 28.25
N VAL A 247 -7.49 8.08 29.56
CA VAL A 247 -8.73 8.44 30.22
C VAL A 247 -8.58 9.73 31.05
N ARG A 248 -9.68 10.22 31.58
CA ARG A 248 -9.72 11.43 32.39
C ARG A 248 -8.67 11.40 33.51
N ASN A 249 -7.98 12.53 33.68
CA ASN A 249 -6.91 12.75 34.67
C ASN A 249 -5.61 11.95 34.47
N GLN A 250 -5.48 11.14 33.42
CA GLN A 250 -4.19 10.59 33.06
C GLN A 250 -3.33 11.60 32.30
N VAL A 251 -2.02 11.51 32.47
CA VAL A 251 -1.06 12.41 31.84
C VAL A 251 -0.68 11.89 30.46
N ALA A 252 -0.77 12.76 29.44
CA ALA A 252 -0.30 12.51 28.09
C ALA A 252 0.83 13.49 27.72
N LEU A 253 1.98 12.97 27.35
CA LEU A 253 3.07 13.76 26.78
C LEU A 253 2.72 14.13 25.32
N CYS A 254 2.81 15.39 24.99
CA CYS A 254 2.46 15.88 23.67
C CYS A 254 3.58 16.76 23.08
N ASP A 255 3.95 16.45 21.85
CA ASP A 255 4.71 17.41 21.04
C ASP A 255 3.92 18.72 20.96
N ARG A 256 4.52 19.84 21.36
CA ARG A 256 3.81 21.14 21.28
C ARG A 256 3.59 21.60 19.83
N ASN A 257 4.24 20.94 18.87
CA ASN A 257 3.99 21.09 17.42
C ASN A 257 2.98 20.08 16.88
N CYS A 258 2.13 19.52 17.73
CA CYS A 258 1.13 18.54 17.29
C CYS A 258 0.01 19.17 16.47
N HIS A 259 -0.64 18.34 15.67
CA HIS A 259 -1.85 18.73 14.95
C HIS A 259 -3.01 18.99 15.92
N LYS A 260 -3.88 19.97 15.61
CA LYS A 260 -5.05 20.34 16.43
C LYS A 260 -5.96 19.16 16.83
N SER A 261 -5.99 18.06 16.07
CA SER A 261 -6.77 16.87 16.41
C SER A 261 -6.27 16.19 17.68
N VAL A 262 -4.99 16.32 18.01
CA VAL A 262 -4.39 15.81 19.25
C VAL A 262 -4.89 16.61 20.43
N GLU A 263 -4.87 17.93 20.36
CA GLU A 263 -5.39 18.81 21.41
C GLU A 263 -6.89 18.60 21.63
N GLN A 264 -7.64 18.41 20.53
CA GLN A 264 -9.07 18.05 20.62
C GLN A 264 -9.29 16.72 21.34
N ALA A 265 -8.47 15.69 21.00
CA ALA A 265 -8.60 14.38 21.63
C ALA A 265 -8.23 14.41 23.13
N ILE A 266 -7.23 15.18 23.53
CA ILE A 266 -6.89 15.42 24.94
C ILE A 266 -8.07 16.07 25.66
N THR A 267 -8.67 17.09 25.08
CA THR A 267 -9.85 17.75 25.64
C THR A 267 -11.03 16.79 25.77
N MET A 268 -11.29 15.98 24.74
CA MET A 268 -12.40 15.02 24.72
C MET A 268 -12.23 13.89 25.74
N SER A 269 -11.02 13.38 25.91
CA SER A 269 -10.69 12.33 26.91
C SER A 269 -10.64 12.88 28.35
N GLY A 270 -10.46 14.18 28.53
CA GLY A 270 -10.20 14.80 29.82
C GLY A 270 -8.80 14.48 30.35
N ALA A 271 -7.88 14.13 29.47
CA ALA A 271 -6.47 13.91 29.81
C ALA A 271 -5.74 15.21 30.17
N ILE A 272 -4.65 15.09 30.88
CA ILE A 272 -3.79 16.23 31.25
C ILE A 272 -2.59 16.28 30.29
N PRO A 273 -2.47 17.33 29.45
CA PRO A 273 -1.33 17.47 28.58
C PRO A 273 -0.07 17.86 29.35
N ALA A 274 1.05 17.20 29.05
CA ALA A 274 2.39 17.65 29.41
C ALA A 274 3.20 17.84 28.12
N TYR A 275 3.67 19.07 27.87
CA TYR A 275 4.20 19.42 26.55
C TYR A 275 5.70 19.24 26.43
N LEU A 276 6.11 18.50 25.42
CA LEU A 276 7.47 18.45 24.90
C LEU A 276 7.68 19.66 23.96
N ILE A 277 8.49 20.62 24.39
CA ILE A 277 8.65 21.89 23.67
C ILE A 277 9.76 21.78 22.62
N PRO A 278 9.47 21.94 21.32
CA PRO A 278 10.48 21.97 20.27
C PRO A 278 11.34 23.23 20.32
N SER A 279 12.52 23.16 19.71
CA SER A 279 13.37 24.34 19.50
C SER A 279 12.74 25.28 18.46
N ARG A 280 13.23 26.53 18.43
CA ARG A 280 12.90 27.49 17.37
C ARG A 280 14.17 28.20 16.93
N ASN A 281 14.28 28.49 15.64
CA ASN A 281 15.36 29.32 15.14
C ASN A 281 15.05 30.82 15.35
N ARG A 282 16.00 31.68 14.98
CA ARG A 282 15.85 33.17 15.11
C ARG A 282 14.68 33.76 14.30
N TYR A 283 14.15 33.03 13.32
CA TYR A 283 13.00 33.44 12.50
C TYR A 283 11.67 32.87 13.02
N GLY A 284 11.70 32.13 14.14
CA GLY A 284 10.50 31.49 14.70
C GLY A 284 10.13 30.16 14.07
N ILE A 285 10.90 29.64 13.09
CA ILE A 285 10.65 28.33 12.48
C ILE A 285 10.87 27.26 13.53
N ILE A 286 9.92 26.35 13.62
CA ILE A 286 9.90 25.26 14.60
C ILE A 286 10.93 24.20 14.19
N GLY A 287 11.82 23.88 15.12
CA GLY A 287 12.82 22.85 15.00
C GLY A 287 12.42 21.55 15.72
N PRO A 288 13.36 20.62 15.95
CA PRO A 288 13.08 19.39 16.66
C PRO A 288 12.94 19.61 18.18
N ILE A 289 12.28 18.67 18.83
CA ILE A 289 12.40 18.51 20.29
C ILE A 289 13.81 17.97 20.56
N HIS A 290 14.57 18.69 21.40
CA HIS A 290 15.93 18.27 21.71
C HIS A 290 15.92 16.96 22.50
N PRO A 291 16.80 15.97 22.22
CA PRO A 291 16.83 14.68 22.91
C PRO A 291 16.89 14.79 24.45
N ALA A 292 17.62 15.79 24.98
CA ALA A 292 17.69 16.04 26.41
C ALA A 292 16.32 16.38 27.07
N ARG A 293 15.31 16.71 26.31
CA ARG A 293 13.92 16.95 26.80
C ARG A 293 13.05 15.70 26.79
N MET A 294 13.57 14.61 26.23
CA MET A 294 12.86 13.33 26.10
C MET A 294 13.41 12.27 27.06
N THR A 295 14.44 12.56 27.84
CA THR A 295 14.96 11.64 28.87
C THR A 295 13.96 11.47 30.00
N GLY A 296 13.98 10.32 30.70
CA GLY A 296 13.09 10.06 31.81
C GLY A 296 13.13 11.17 32.89
N GLU A 297 14.33 11.68 33.22
CA GLU A 297 14.46 12.80 34.14
C GLU A 297 13.79 14.08 33.67
N ALA A 298 13.95 14.43 32.37
CA ALA A 298 13.33 15.60 31.81
C ALA A 298 11.80 15.47 31.71
N VAL A 299 11.29 14.27 31.45
CA VAL A 299 9.86 13.95 31.46
C VAL A 299 9.31 14.12 32.86
N GLN A 300 9.94 13.54 33.88
CA GLN A 300 9.54 13.70 35.30
C GLN A 300 9.50 15.17 35.70
N LYS A 301 10.50 15.95 35.31
CA LYS A 301 10.52 17.39 35.57
C LYS A 301 9.38 18.11 34.88
N THR A 302 9.13 17.80 33.60
CA THR A 302 8.03 18.42 32.83
C THR A 302 6.67 18.15 33.46
N VAL A 303 6.49 16.95 34.02
CA VAL A 303 5.27 16.56 34.73
C VAL A 303 5.20 17.26 36.11
N ALA A 304 6.28 17.30 36.86
CA ALA A 304 6.30 17.97 38.16
C ALA A 304 6.03 19.48 38.10
N ASP A 305 6.51 20.12 37.01
CA ASP A 305 6.28 21.56 36.78
C ASP A 305 4.89 21.87 36.21
N ASN A 306 4.04 20.87 35.99
CA ASN A 306 2.72 21.04 35.36
C ASN A 306 1.63 21.39 36.37
N ALA A 307 1.20 22.63 36.37
CA ALA A 307 0.16 23.14 37.29
C ALA A 307 -1.23 22.48 37.16
N LEU A 308 -1.47 21.70 36.11
CA LEU A 308 -2.72 20.96 35.92
C LEU A 308 -2.73 19.63 36.69
N ILE A 309 -1.56 19.13 37.12
CA ILE A 309 -1.44 17.91 37.89
C ILE A 309 -1.59 18.25 39.36
N ARG A 310 -2.78 17.94 39.90
CA ARG A 310 -3.16 18.22 41.30
C ARG A 310 -2.89 17.01 42.16
N GLU A 311 -2.92 17.23 43.49
CA GLU A 311 -2.88 16.16 44.47
C GLU A 311 -3.94 15.08 44.21
N GLY A 312 -3.54 13.81 44.29
CA GLY A 312 -4.37 12.65 43.97
C GLY A 312 -4.39 12.21 42.49
N ILE A 313 -3.68 12.93 41.60
CA ILE A 313 -3.47 12.53 40.22
C ILE A 313 -2.16 11.77 40.10
N ASP A 314 -2.18 10.59 39.46
CA ASP A 314 -0.96 9.86 39.11
C ASP A 314 -0.13 10.68 38.12
N PRO A 315 1.10 11.08 38.46
CA PRO A 315 1.96 11.86 37.61
C PRO A 315 2.62 11.06 36.48
N GLN A 316 2.47 9.70 36.48
CA GLN A 316 3.09 8.87 35.48
C GLN A 316 2.40 9.05 34.11
N PRO A 317 3.10 9.51 33.06
CA PRO A 317 2.50 9.59 31.74
C PRO A 317 2.21 8.20 31.18
N VAL A 318 1.02 8.01 30.62
CA VAL A 318 0.62 6.72 30.02
C VAL A 318 0.79 6.71 28.50
N HIS A 319 0.91 7.88 27.89
CA HIS A 319 0.95 8.05 26.43
C HIS A 319 1.88 9.20 26.05
N ALA A 320 2.63 9.01 24.95
CA ALA A 320 3.38 10.11 24.33
C ALA A 320 3.07 10.17 22.85
N ILE A 321 2.77 11.38 22.34
CA ILE A 321 2.60 11.61 20.90
C ILE A 321 3.67 12.57 20.37
N VAL A 322 4.30 12.16 19.25
CA VAL A 322 5.35 12.91 18.54
C VAL A 322 4.95 13.06 17.08
N THR A 323 5.02 14.30 16.56
CA THR A 323 4.76 14.60 15.15
C THR A 323 5.94 14.18 14.28
N ASN A 324 5.76 13.20 13.41
CA ASN A 324 6.79 12.62 12.54
C ASN A 324 6.21 12.30 11.15
N SER A 325 6.44 13.06 10.08
CA SER A 325 7.29 14.26 9.96
C SER A 325 6.49 15.54 10.20
N THR A 326 7.22 16.62 10.44
CA THR A 326 6.62 17.96 10.51
C THR A 326 6.40 18.56 9.13
N TYR A 327 5.66 19.67 9.03
CA TYR A 327 5.48 20.41 7.76
C TYR A 327 6.80 20.90 7.17
N ASP A 328 7.79 21.19 8.01
CA ASP A 328 9.12 21.67 7.61
C ASP A 328 10.06 20.51 7.21
N GLY A 329 9.54 19.28 7.15
CA GLY A 329 10.28 18.09 6.73
C GLY A 329 11.20 17.50 7.80
N LEU A 330 11.02 17.82 9.08
CA LEU A 330 11.78 17.21 10.17
C LEU A 330 11.29 15.79 10.42
N CYS A 331 12.21 14.83 10.30
CA CYS A 331 11.97 13.41 10.54
C CYS A 331 12.82 12.94 11.71
N TYR A 332 12.18 12.46 12.75
CA TYR A 332 12.89 11.87 13.89
C TYR A 332 13.47 10.49 13.54
N ASN A 333 14.56 10.12 14.19
CA ASN A 333 14.96 8.71 14.30
C ASN A 333 14.05 8.05 15.34
N VAL A 334 13.11 7.23 14.89
CA VAL A 334 12.08 6.61 15.74
C VAL A 334 12.73 5.63 16.74
N ARG A 335 13.79 4.92 16.34
CA ARG A 335 14.53 4.05 17.27
C ARG A 335 15.02 4.87 18.46
N ARG A 336 15.62 6.04 18.20
CA ARG A 336 16.11 6.92 19.24
C ARG A 336 14.99 7.47 20.12
N ILE A 337 13.83 7.81 19.56
CA ILE A 337 12.67 8.22 20.36
C ILE A 337 12.17 7.10 21.27
N LYS A 338 12.12 5.86 20.77
CA LYS A 338 11.76 4.69 21.58
C LYS A 338 12.74 4.47 22.74
N GLU A 339 14.03 4.64 22.52
CA GLU A 339 15.06 4.54 23.57
C GLU A 339 14.88 5.63 24.65
N LEU A 340 14.53 6.84 24.26
CA LEU A 340 14.40 7.98 25.16
C LEU A 340 13.09 7.99 25.96
N LEU A 341 11.97 7.67 25.33
CA LEU A 341 10.62 7.79 25.90
C LEU A 341 10.02 6.44 26.32
N GLY A 342 10.54 5.32 25.79
CA GLY A 342 9.92 4.01 25.95
C GLY A 342 9.76 3.53 27.39
N GLU A 343 10.66 3.94 28.30
CA GLU A 343 10.55 3.63 29.71
C GLU A 343 9.63 4.60 30.48
N SER A 344 9.32 5.75 29.88
CA SER A 344 8.52 6.80 30.52
C SER A 344 7.02 6.67 30.27
N VAL A 345 6.61 5.85 29.27
CA VAL A 345 5.20 5.71 28.86
C VAL A 345 4.88 4.28 28.45
N ASP A 346 3.61 3.89 28.54
CA ASP A 346 3.14 2.59 28.07
C ASP A 346 2.89 2.57 26.56
N ARG A 347 2.66 3.73 25.96
CA ARG A 347 2.25 3.90 24.56
C ARG A 347 2.97 5.04 23.91
N LEU A 348 3.61 4.75 22.76
CA LEU A 348 4.21 5.75 21.88
C LEU A 348 3.36 5.91 20.62
N HIS A 349 2.97 7.12 20.31
CA HIS A 349 2.19 7.45 19.13
C HIS A 349 2.99 8.42 18.24
N PHE A 350 3.15 8.04 17.00
CA PHE A 350 3.77 8.87 15.97
C PHE A 350 2.68 9.38 15.02
N ASP A 351 2.47 10.69 15.00
CA ASP A 351 1.64 11.31 13.97
C ASP A 351 2.45 11.42 12.70
N GLU A 352 2.31 10.41 11.85
CA GLU A 352 2.96 10.24 10.54
C GLU A 352 2.03 10.61 9.38
N ALA A 353 1.09 11.54 9.61
CA ALA A 353 0.09 11.92 8.62
C ALA A 353 0.70 12.33 7.26
N TRP A 354 1.94 12.81 7.23
CA TRP A 354 2.69 13.19 6.03
C TRP A 354 3.78 12.21 5.64
N TYR A 355 3.86 11.01 6.26
CA TYR A 355 5.09 10.22 6.20
C TYR A 355 4.89 8.76 5.77
N GLY A 356 3.70 8.39 5.25
CA GLY A 356 3.39 7.02 4.82
C GLY A 356 4.36 6.43 3.79
N TYR A 357 4.96 7.26 2.93
CA TYR A 357 5.94 6.83 1.92
C TYR A 357 7.27 6.35 2.50
N ALA A 358 7.60 6.71 3.74
CA ALA A 358 8.88 6.39 4.37
C ALA A 358 9.15 4.87 4.42
N ARG A 359 8.11 4.04 4.53
CA ARG A 359 8.20 2.59 4.52
C ARG A 359 8.89 2.03 3.27
N PHE A 360 8.74 2.70 2.14
CA PHE A 360 9.11 2.17 0.82
C PHE A 360 10.48 2.63 0.32
N ASN A 361 11.22 3.39 1.12
CA ASN A 361 12.55 3.86 0.73
C ASN A 361 13.56 3.64 1.86
N PRO A 362 14.68 2.94 1.61
CA PRO A 362 15.69 2.60 2.62
C PRO A 362 16.37 3.83 3.25
N LEU A 363 16.32 5.00 2.62
CA LEU A 363 16.80 6.26 3.20
C LEU A 363 16.12 6.58 4.54
N TYR A 364 14.88 6.12 4.73
CA TYR A 364 14.09 6.36 5.93
C TYR A 364 14.10 5.18 6.91
N ALA A 365 15.01 4.21 6.75
CA ALA A 365 15.17 3.14 7.73
C ALA A 365 15.30 3.72 9.15
N GLU A 366 14.60 3.11 10.13
CA GLU A 366 14.53 3.55 11.53
C GLU A 366 13.84 4.93 11.77
N ARG A 367 13.33 5.59 10.72
CA ARG A 367 12.72 6.92 10.85
C ARG A 367 11.20 6.93 10.80
N PHE A 368 10.54 5.78 10.66
CA PHE A 368 9.08 5.64 10.70
C PHE A 368 8.68 4.64 11.79
N ALA A 369 7.48 4.78 12.33
CA ALA A 369 7.03 4.07 13.54
C ALA A 369 7.11 2.54 13.43
N MET A 370 6.73 2.00 12.26
CA MET A 370 6.67 0.56 12.00
C MET A 370 7.96 0.00 11.35
N TYR A 371 9.13 0.61 11.59
CA TYR A 371 10.40 0.09 11.08
C TYR A 371 10.74 -1.29 11.68
N GLY A 372 11.53 -2.07 10.95
CA GLY A 372 11.96 -3.41 11.36
C GLY A 372 10.88 -4.48 11.17
N ASP A 373 11.24 -5.74 11.44
CA ASP A 373 10.29 -6.86 11.40
C ASP A 373 9.45 -6.86 12.69
N PRO A 374 8.12 -7.03 12.62
CA PRO A 374 7.28 -7.17 13.81
C PRO A 374 7.67 -8.32 14.73
N LYS A 375 8.29 -9.38 14.18
CA LYS A 375 8.74 -10.55 14.94
C LYS A 375 9.91 -10.22 15.88
N ASP A 376 10.74 -9.25 15.49
CA ASP A 376 11.93 -8.85 16.24
C ASP A 376 11.63 -7.72 17.24
N TYR A 377 10.37 -7.28 17.33
CA TYR A 377 9.99 -6.21 18.25
C TYR A 377 10.00 -6.67 19.70
N ASP A 378 10.68 -5.91 20.55
CA ASP A 378 10.67 -6.16 22.01
C ASP A 378 9.27 -5.89 22.60
N ARG A 379 8.57 -6.97 22.90
CA ARG A 379 7.22 -6.94 23.50
C ARG A 379 7.21 -6.46 24.95
N GLY A 380 8.35 -6.34 25.59
CA GLY A 380 8.51 -5.69 26.91
C GLY A 380 8.47 -4.17 26.83
N GLY A 381 8.68 -3.60 25.66
CA GLY A 381 8.60 -2.16 25.40
C GLY A 381 7.18 -1.61 25.30
N PRO A 382 7.03 -0.31 25.02
CA PRO A 382 5.72 0.33 24.87
C PRO A 382 4.99 -0.16 23.62
N SER A 383 3.66 -0.16 23.62
CA SER A 383 2.89 -0.28 22.38
C SER A 383 3.14 0.93 21.49
N VAL A 384 3.30 0.70 20.18
CA VAL A 384 3.56 1.77 19.20
C VAL A 384 2.40 1.93 18.26
N PHE A 385 1.94 3.17 18.12
CA PHE A 385 0.90 3.57 17.18
C PHE A 385 1.47 4.51 16.12
N ALA A 386 0.99 4.38 14.90
CA ALA A 386 1.23 5.38 13.85
C ALA A 386 -0.08 5.80 13.21
N THR A 387 -0.26 7.10 13.06
CA THR A 387 -1.33 7.68 12.25
C THR A 387 -0.78 8.07 10.89
N GLN A 388 -1.33 7.53 9.81
CA GLN A 388 -0.92 7.89 8.45
C GLN A 388 -2.11 8.31 7.61
N SER A 389 -2.02 9.46 6.92
CA SER A 389 -3.00 9.85 5.91
C SER A 389 -2.64 9.23 4.57
N THR A 390 -3.42 8.25 4.13
CA THR A 390 -3.24 7.61 2.84
C THR A 390 -3.40 8.62 1.70
N HIS A 391 -4.39 9.52 1.81
CA HIS A 391 -4.71 10.51 0.77
C HIS A 391 -3.70 11.66 0.61
N LYS A 392 -2.77 11.86 1.55
CA LYS A 392 -1.83 12.99 1.46
C LYS A 392 -0.64 12.68 0.56
N LEU A 393 0.06 11.56 0.80
CA LEU A 393 1.30 11.23 0.11
C LEU A 393 1.33 9.80 -0.46
N LEU A 394 0.24 9.07 -0.31
CA LEU A 394 -0.04 7.82 -1.01
C LEU A 394 -1.25 8.02 -1.92
N ALA A 395 -1.43 7.16 -2.92
CA ALA A 395 -2.52 7.29 -3.89
C ALA A 395 -3.84 6.79 -3.28
N ALA A 396 -4.68 7.72 -2.82
CA ALA A 396 -6.01 7.41 -2.31
C ALA A 396 -6.94 8.64 -2.41
N PHE A 397 -8.25 8.40 -2.41
CA PHE A 397 -9.22 9.48 -2.26
C PHE A 397 -9.15 10.11 -0.87
N SER A 398 -9.46 11.41 -0.77
CA SER A 398 -9.67 12.08 0.51
C SER A 398 -10.98 11.53 1.13
N GLN A 399 -11.01 11.26 2.37
CA GLN A 399 -10.14 11.46 3.52
C GLN A 399 -9.64 10.11 4.08
N ALA A 400 -8.94 9.34 3.28
CA ALA A 400 -8.46 8.04 3.72
C ALA A 400 -7.29 8.17 4.71
N SER A 401 -7.31 7.36 5.76
CA SER A 401 -6.22 7.24 6.72
C SER A 401 -6.11 5.84 7.30
N MET A 402 -5.00 5.57 7.97
CA MET A 402 -4.69 4.29 8.61
C MET A 402 -4.17 4.52 10.02
N ILE A 403 -4.51 3.60 10.91
CA ILE A 403 -3.85 3.42 12.20
C ILE A 403 -3.05 2.14 12.14
N HIS A 404 -1.74 2.22 12.33
CA HIS A 404 -0.88 1.05 12.47
C HIS A 404 -0.57 0.83 13.94
N VAL A 405 -0.54 -0.43 14.35
CA VAL A 405 -0.27 -0.83 15.74
C VAL A 405 0.84 -1.86 15.77
N ARG A 406 1.77 -1.68 16.68
CA ARG A 406 2.72 -2.68 17.11
C ARG A 406 2.53 -2.91 18.60
N ASP A 407 2.10 -4.10 18.98
CA ASP A 407 1.78 -4.44 20.36
C ASP A 407 3.05 -4.53 21.21
N GLY A 408 2.99 -3.94 22.38
CA GLY A 408 4.04 -3.95 23.41
C GLY A 408 3.48 -4.42 24.75
N ARG A 409 3.97 -3.81 25.82
CA ARG A 409 3.46 -4.04 27.19
C ARG A 409 1.94 -4.04 27.22
N ARG A 410 1.41 -4.95 27.96
CA ARG A 410 -0.04 -5.08 28.21
C ARG A 410 -0.39 -4.46 29.55
#